data_02352b18b8f7d53698a99e83697aa6c4
#
_entry.id   02352b18b8f7d53698a99e83697aa6c4
#
_cell.length_a   1.000
_cell.length_b   1.000
_cell.length_c   1.000
_cell.angle_alpha   90.00
_cell.angle_beta   90.00
_cell.angle_gamma   90.00
#
_symmetry.space_group_name_H-M   'P 1'
#
loop_
_entity.id
_entity.type
_entity.pdbx_description
1 polymer ?
#
loop_
_entity_poly.entity_id
_entity_poly.type
_entity_poly.pdbx_seq_one_letter_code
_entity_poly.pdbx_strand_id
1 'polypeptide(L)'
;MKDIVKILLRIVLLLVILFLVTRIFKKADEQKIASPATAVYSLGNAPDSTRREIIDQLNKFQDGYSNRDTSQVKTFMESLYSRKNVLILGTNPNEIFSGYERASSLVKSDWESWGDCKFNVDSANISSAGDIAWFSTRGYVEFDLSKLLVIPLRLTGIMVKEEGVWKFQQQQFQFDIDFSFGLLAVLILAAWILVSVVTLAVVSVRFIKTRTSS
;
A
#
# COMPACT_ATOMS: atom_id res chain seq x y z
N MET A 1 -39.70 -17.01 10.64
CA MET A 1 -38.47 -17.80 10.82
C MET A 1 -37.77 -18.15 9.50
N LYS A 2 -38.45 -18.75 8.50
CA LYS A 2 -37.81 -19.09 7.18
C LYS A 2 -37.21 -17.90 6.43
N ASP A 3 -37.79 -16.70 6.51
CA ASP A 3 -37.31 -15.53 5.77
C ASP A 3 -36.09 -14.88 6.45
N ILE A 4 -35.97 -14.90 7.77
CA ILE A 4 -34.79 -14.46 8.51
C ILE A 4 -33.59 -15.36 8.15
N VAL A 5 -33.81 -16.68 8.08
CA VAL A 5 -32.74 -17.62 7.67
C VAL A 5 -32.25 -17.34 6.26
N LYS A 6 -33.15 -17.00 5.31
CA LYS A 6 -32.76 -16.63 3.93
C LYS A 6 -31.96 -15.33 3.91
N ILE A 7 -32.28 -14.33 4.72
CA ILE A 7 -31.52 -13.06 4.82
C ILE A 7 -30.13 -13.32 5.38
N LEU A 8 -30.03 -14.08 6.47
CA LEU A 8 -28.76 -14.47 7.06
C LEU A 8 -27.87 -15.23 6.06
N LEU A 9 -28.45 -16.20 5.34
CA LEU A 9 -27.72 -16.96 4.32
C LEU A 9 -27.17 -16.05 3.21
N ARG A 10 -27.92 -15.04 2.77
CA ARG A 10 -27.48 -14.08 1.76
C ARG A 10 -26.35 -13.19 2.28
N ILE A 11 -26.41 -12.75 3.55
CA ILE A 11 -25.34 -11.98 4.17
C ILE A 11 -24.04 -12.81 4.24
N VAL A 12 -24.15 -14.06 4.69
CA VAL A 12 -22.99 -14.96 4.75
C VAL A 12 -22.40 -15.19 3.36
N LEU A 13 -23.25 -15.43 2.36
CA LEU A 13 -22.80 -15.61 0.98
C LEU A 13 -22.06 -14.37 0.44
N LEU A 14 -22.57 -13.17 0.75
CA LEU A 14 -21.90 -11.92 0.37
C LEU A 14 -20.52 -11.81 1.01
N LEU A 15 -20.42 -12.07 2.32
CA LEU A 15 -19.14 -12.01 3.03
C LEU A 15 -18.14 -13.01 2.45
N VAL A 16 -18.59 -14.20 2.07
CA VAL A 16 -17.75 -15.22 1.40
C VAL A 16 -17.29 -14.73 0.03
N ILE A 17 -18.18 -14.15 -0.78
CA ILE A 17 -17.82 -13.58 -2.09
C ILE A 17 -16.82 -12.45 -1.92
N LEU A 18 -17.04 -11.52 -0.99
CA LEU A 18 -16.14 -10.42 -0.71
C LEU A 18 -14.75 -10.94 -0.29
N PHE A 19 -14.72 -11.95 0.56
CA PHE A 19 -13.49 -12.61 0.98
C PHE A 19 -12.75 -13.27 -0.20
N LEU A 20 -13.46 -14.01 -1.06
CA LEU A 20 -12.86 -14.64 -2.24
C LEU A 20 -12.33 -13.61 -3.23
N VAL A 21 -13.08 -12.51 -3.46
CA VAL A 21 -12.66 -11.41 -4.32
C VAL A 21 -11.38 -10.77 -3.77
N THR A 22 -11.31 -10.46 -2.48
CA THR A 22 -10.09 -9.89 -1.88
C THR A 22 -8.89 -10.84 -1.99
N ARG A 23 -9.11 -12.17 -1.85
CA ARG A 23 -8.05 -13.18 -2.04
C ARG A 23 -7.54 -13.26 -3.47
N ILE A 24 -8.43 -13.17 -4.45
CA ILE A 24 -8.06 -13.17 -5.88
C ILE A 24 -7.24 -11.93 -6.21
N PHE A 25 -7.65 -10.75 -5.71
CA PHE A 25 -6.91 -9.51 -5.91
C PHE A 25 -5.53 -9.55 -5.23
N LYS A 26 -5.46 -10.02 -3.98
CA LYS A 26 -4.18 -10.20 -3.29
C LYS A 26 -3.22 -11.05 -4.13
N LYS A 27 -3.66 -12.20 -4.64
CA LYS A 27 -2.83 -13.10 -5.44
C LYS A 27 -2.43 -12.48 -6.80
N ALA A 28 -3.32 -11.73 -7.43
CA ALA A 28 -3.04 -11.03 -8.69
C ALA A 28 -2.00 -9.91 -8.50
N ASP A 29 -2.08 -9.17 -7.40
CA ASP A 29 -1.14 -8.10 -7.08
C ASP A 29 0.21 -8.65 -6.65
N GLU A 30 0.27 -9.73 -5.86
CA GLU A 30 1.52 -10.45 -5.55
C GLU A 30 2.22 -10.92 -6.84
N GLN A 31 1.48 -11.43 -7.83
CA GLN A 31 2.03 -11.81 -9.12
C GLN A 31 2.50 -10.62 -9.95
N LYS A 32 1.82 -9.48 -9.90
CA LYS A 32 2.26 -8.25 -10.57
C LYS A 32 3.53 -7.67 -9.96
N ILE A 33 3.70 -7.79 -8.64
CA ILE A 33 4.87 -7.31 -7.91
C ILE A 33 6.05 -8.26 -8.12
N ALA A 34 5.82 -9.56 -8.08
CA ALA A 34 6.82 -10.59 -8.29
C ALA A 34 7.21 -10.78 -9.77
N SER A 35 6.34 -10.39 -10.69
CA SER A 35 6.68 -10.37 -12.10
C SER A 35 7.58 -9.16 -12.35
N PRO A 36 8.82 -9.32 -12.85
CA PRO A 36 9.56 -8.17 -13.34
C PRO A 36 8.62 -7.50 -14.34
N ALA A 37 8.27 -6.24 -14.07
CA ALA A 37 7.42 -5.49 -14.98
C ALA A 37 8.07 -5.60 -16.35
N THR A 38 7.47 -6.43 -17.17
CA THR A 38 7.99 -6.74 -18.48
C THR A 38 8.29 -5.42 -19.18
N ALA A 39 9.58 -5.09 -19.24
CA ALA A 39 10.24 -4.39 -20.33
C ALA A 39 9.85 -2.94 -20.66
N VAL A 40 9.11 -2.20 -19.87
CA VAL A 40 8.87 -0.79 -20.18
C VAL A 40 9.78 0.17 -19.39
N TYR A 41 10.41 -0.31 -18.33
CA TYR A 41 11.31 0.51 -17.53
C TYR A 41 12.75 0.02 -17.74
N SER A 42 13.57 0.86 -18.39
CA SER A 42 15.03 0.66 -18.33
C SER A 42 15.43 0.63 -16.86
N LEU A 43 16.48 -0.12 -16.52
CA LEU A 43 17.04 -0.10 -15.16
C LEU A 43 17.61 1.28 -14.77
N GLY A 44 17.49 2.27 -15.66
CA GLY A 44 18.07 3.59 -15.52
C GLY A 44 19.51 3.64 -16.07
N ASN A 45 20.19 4.77 -15.89
CA ASN A 45 21.51 5.04 -16.46
C ASN A 45 22.63 5.12 -15.40
N ALA A 46 22.35 4.77 -14.15
CA ALA A 46 23.38 4.78 -13.12
C ALA A 46 24.49 3.76 -13.46
N PRO A 47 25.79 4.09 -13.29
CA PRO A 47 26.87 3.14 -13.37
C PRO A 47 26.66 1.96 -12.41
N ASP A 48 27.17 0.79 -12.76
CA ASP A 48 26.97 -0.44 -11.96
C ASP A 48 27.44 -0.33 -10.51
N SER A 49 28.53 0.41 -10.25
CA SER A 49 29.00 0.66 -8.89
C SER A 49 28.01 1.49 -8.10
N THR A 50 27.55 2.60 -8.67
CA THR A 50 26.53 3.48 -8.05
C THR A 50 25.22 2.73 -7.85
N ARG A 51 24.80 1.93 -8.84
CA ARG A 51 23.59 1.11 -8.73
C ARG A 51 23.68 0.16 -7.53
N ARG A 52 24.78 -0.57 -7.37
CA ARG A 52 24.98 -1.48 -6.23
C ARG A 52 24.91 -0.75 -4.90
N GLU A 53 25.63 0.40 -4.78
CA GLU A 53 25.60 1.21 -3.56
C GLU A 53 24.19 1.67 -3.19
N ILE A 54 23.37 2.05 -4.18
CA ILE A 54 21.98 2.48 -3.95
C ILE A 54 21.07 1.30 -3.62
N ILE A 55 21.22 0.16 -4.29
CA ILE A 55 20.49 -1.06 -3.98
C ILE A 55 20.77 -1.49 -2.53
N ASP A 56 22.01 -1.39 -2.07
CA ASP A 56 22.36 -1.68 -0.67
C ASP A 56 21.62 -0.75 0.32
N GLN A 57 21.48 0.53 -0.01
CA GLN A 57 20.70 1.46 0.83
C GLN A 57 19.20 1.17 0.77
N LEU A 58 18.66 0.80 -0.40
CA LEU A 58 17.26 0.40 -0.56
C LEU A 58 16.96 -0.91 0.20
N ASN A 59 17.89 -1.86 0.23
CA ASN A 59 17.76 -3.08 1.03
C ASN A 59 17.73 -2.77 2.53
N LYS A 60 18.63 -1.91 3.02
CA LYS A 60 18.59 -1.47 4.43
C LYS A 60 17.29 -0.74 4.77
N PHE A 61 16.78 0.06 3.84
CA PHE A 61 15.49 0.70 3.98
C PHE A 61 14.36 -0.33 4.11
N GLN A 62 14.32 -1.32 3.21
CA GLN A 62 13.35 -2.40 3.27
C GLN A 62 13.44 -3.20 4.56
N ASP A 63 14.65 -3.54 5.01
CA ASP A 63 14.87 -4.28 6.26
C ASP A 63 14.29 -3.52 7.46
N GLY A 64 14.47 -2.19 7.51
CA GLY A 64 13.87 -1.36 8.55
C GLY A 64 12.35 -1.42 8.53
N TYR A 65 11.73 -1.31 7.37
CA TYR A 65 10.28 -1.37 7.20
C TYR A 65 9.68 -2.77 7.38
N SER A 66 10.48 -3.82 7.22
CA SER A 66 10.07 -5.19 7.53
C SER A 66 10.18 -5.50 9.03
N ASN A 67 11.25 -5.06 9.68
CA ASN A 67 11.49 -5.31 11.11
C ASN A 67 10.68 -4.40 12.04
N ARG A 68 10.50 -3.12 11.66
CA ARG A 68 9.66 -2.12 12.35
C ARG A 68 9.93 -1.98 13.84
N ASP A 69 11.19 -2.14 14.26
CA ASP A 69 11.60 -1.91 15.64
C ASP A 69 11.71 -0.41 15.92
N THR A 70 10.67 0.16 16.53
CA THR A 70 10.58 1.61 16.79
C THR A 70 11.71 2.14 17.69
N SER A 71 12.39 1.28 18.45
CA SER A 71 13.59 1.65 19.21
C SER A 71 14.79 1.99 18.32
N GLN A 72 14.80 1.48 17.09
CA GLN A 72 15.85 1.65 16.08
C GLN A 72 15.62 2.81 15.11
N VAL A 73 14.49 3.52 15.21
CA VAL A 73 14.15 4.62 14.27
C VAL A 73 15.30 5.64 14.17
N LYS A 74 15.90 6.02 15.29
CA LYS A 74 17.03 6.97 15.29
C LYS A 74 18.20 6.44 14.47
N THR A 75 18.65 5.23 14.73
CA THR A 75 19.76 4.57 14.03
C THR A 75 19.45 4.42 12.53
N PHE A 76 18.24 4.02 12.20
CA PHE A 76 17.75 3.90 10.85
C PHE A 76 17.81 5.23 10.10
N MET A 77 17.27 6.29 10.70
CA MET A 77 17.29 7.62 10.11
C MET A 77 18.73 8.15 9.93
N GLU A 78 19.60 7.97 10.91
CA GLU A 78 21.00 8.40 10.84
C GLU A 78 21.79 7.64 9.77
N SER A 79 21.48 6.37 9.56
CA SER A 79 22.15 5.54 8.56
C SER A 79 21.72 5.85 7.13
N LEU A 80 20.46 6.19 6.92
CA LEU A 80 19.84 6.24 5.58
C LEU A 80 19.47 7.64 5.09
N TYR A 81 19.15 8.58 5.99
CA TYR A 81 18.64 9.89 5.57
C TYR A 81 19.65 11.01 5.72
N SER A 82 19.62 11.92 4.76
CA SER A 82 20.35 13.19 4.87
C SER A 82 19.79 13.99 6.06
N ARG A 83 20.70 14.65 6.80
CA ARG A 83 20.25 15.60 7.83
C ARG A 83 19.89 16.97 7.25
N LYS A 84 20.16 17.18 5.95
CA LYS A 84 19.92 18.43 5.25
C LYS A 84 18.72 18.27 4.31
N ASN A 85 17.72 19.13 4.48
CA ASN A 85 16.62 19.25 3.53
C ASN A 85 15.84 17.96 3.24
N VAL A 86 15.66 17.09 4.25
CA VAL A 86 14.84 15.88 4.07
C VAL A 86 13.39 16.27 3.79
N LEU A 87 12.83 15.64 2.77
CA LEU A 87 11.41 15.74 2.42
C LEU A 87 10.84 14.35 2.18
N ILE A 88 9.79 13.99 2.93
CA ILE A 88 9.01 12.79 2.65
C ILE A 88 7.59 13.20 2.31
N LEU A 89 7.10 12.73 1.17
CA LEU A 89 5.72 12.83 0.74
C LEU A 89 5.07 11.47 0.99
N GLY A 90 4.09 11.45 1.89
CA GLY A 90 3.34 10.23 2.21
C GLY A 90 2.28 9.91 1.15
N THR A 91 1.41 8.97 1.48
CA THR A 91 0.40 8.46 0.55
C THR A 91 -0.82 9.37 0.43
N ASN A 92 -1.07 10.25 1.41
CA ASN A 92 -2.17 11.20 1.41
C ASN A 92 -1.72 12.61 0.99
N PRO A 93 -2.59 13.42 0.40
CA PRO A 93 -2.23 14.77 -0.11
C PRO A 93 -1.63 15.73 0.93
N ASN A 94 -1.98 15.56 2.20
CA ASN A 94 -1.52 16.42 3.30
C ASN A 94 -0.30 15.87 4.05
N GLU A 95 0.22 14.72 3.65
CA GLU A 95 1.37 14.06 4.26
C GLU A 95 2.67 14.61 3.67
N ILE A 96 3.02 15.82 4.07
CA ILE A 96 4.24 16.52 3.68
C ILE A 96 5.12 16.70 4.92
N PHE A 97 6.18 15.90 5.01
CA PHE A 97 7.12 15.88 6.14
C PHE A 97 8.44 16.49 5.72
N SER A 98 8.60 17.79 5.99
CA SER A 98 9.81 18.53 5.70
C SER A 98 10.67 18.65 6.96
N GLY A 99 11.96 18.33 6.82
CA GLY A 99 12.94 18.33 7.88
C GLY A 99 13.10 16.98 8.57
N TYR A 100 14.29 16.76 9.13
CA TYR A 100 14.71 15.47 9.67
C TYR A 100 13.81 14.94 10.80
N GLU A 101 13.43 15.79 11.75
CA GLU A 101 12.60 15.40 12.88
C GLU A 101 11.18 14.97 12.46
N ARG A 102 10.59 15.72 11.51
CA ARG A 102 9.26 15.37 10.98
C ARG A 102 9.32 14.08 10.16
N ALA A 103 10.35 13.90 9.35
CA ALA A 103 10.59 12.67 8.61
C ALA A 103 10.76 11.47 9.56
N SER A 104 11.52 11.64 10.66
CA SER A 104 11.70 10.62 11.69
C SER A 104 10.38 10.26 12.38
N SER A 105 9.54 11.25 12.67
CA SER A 105 8.22 10.99 13.27
C SER A 105 7.28 10.22 12.34
N LEU A 106 7.33 10.47 11.01
CA LEU A 106 6.59 9.69 10.04
C LEU A 106 7.05 8.24 10.03
N VAL A 107 8.38 7.99 9.90
CA VAL A 107 8.93 6.63 9.89
C VAL A 107 8.50 5.86 11.14
N LYS A 108 8.53 6.50 12.32
CA LYS A 108 8.05 5.89 13.54
C LYS A 108 6.56 5.53 13.47
N SER A 109 5.72 6.45 13.00
CA SER A 109 4.28 6.22 12.83
C SER A 109 3.97 5.11 11.84
N ASP A 110 4.72 5.04 10.72
CA ASP A 110 4.59 3.96 9.77
C ASP A 110 4.91 2.61 10.41
N TRP A 111 6.00 2.53 11.16
CA TRP A 111 6.40 1.28 11.83
C TRP A 111 5.43 0.85 12.94
N GLU A 112 4.69 1.78 13.53
CA GLU A 112 3.63 1.49 14.50
C GLU A 112 2.32 1.03 13.85
N SER A 113 2.03 1.47 12.60
CA SER A 113 0.72 1.31 11.98
C SER A 113 0.71 0.40 10.74
N TRP A 114 1.84 0.29 10.02
CA TRP A 114 1.94 -0.55 8.84
C TRP A 114 2.27 -2.00 9.23
N GLY A 115 1.88 -2.94 8.36
CA GLY A 115 2.33 -4.31 8.42
C GLY A 115 3.63 -4.52 7.63
N ASP A 116 3.82 -5.73 7.10
CA ASP A 116 5.00 -6.04 6.29
C ASP A 116 5.00 -5.18 5.01
N CYS A 117 6.17 -4.62 4.71
CA CYS A 117 6.36 -3.76 3.55
C CYS A 117 7.53 -4.28 2.73
N LYS A 118 7.27 -4.60 1.46
CA LYS A 118 8.27 -5.16 0.54
C LYS A 118 8.35 -4.37 -0.74
N PHE A 119 9.58 -4.08 -1.15
CA PHE A 119 9.90 -3.42 -2.42
C PHE A 119 10.69 -4.36 -3.32
N ASN A 120 10.47 -4.27 -4.63
CA ASN A 120 11.28 -4.96 -5.62
C ASN A 120 12.56 -4.16 -5.90
N VAL A 121 13.50 -4.25 -4.97
CA VAL A 121 14.73 -3.46 -4.96
C VAL A 121 15.61 -3.79 -6.17
N ASP A 122 15.74 -5.08 -6.51
CA ASP A 122 16.62 -5.54 -7.60
C ASP A 122 16.20 -5.00 -8.97
N SER A 123 14.88 -4.74 -9.16
CA SER A 123 14.33 -4.17 -10.38
C SER A 123 14.15 -2.64 -10.33
N ALA A 124 14.70 -1.98 -9.32
CA ALA A 124 14.59 -0.53 -9.20
C ALA A 124 15.21 0.17 -10.43
N ASN A 125 14.47 1.13 -10.98
CA ASN A 125 15.02 2.05 -11.95
C ASN A 125 15.88 3.07 -11.20
N ILE A 126 17.19 3.12 -11.49
CA ILE A 126 18.14 3.98 -10.81
C ILE A 126 18.94 4.75 -11.86
N SER A 127 18.95 6.07 -11.74
CA SER A 127 19.74 6.96 -12.57
C SER A 127 20.54 7.90 -11.69
N SER A 128 21.69 8.38 -12.16
CA SER A 128 22.55 9.28 -11.39
C SER A 128 23.27 10.31 -12.25
N ALA A 129 23.61 11.43 -11.62
CA ALA A 129 24.44 12.49 -12.18
C ALA A 129 25.33 13.05 -11.05
N GLY A 130 26.63 12.71 -11.06
CA GLY A 130 27.55 13.04 -9.97
C GLY A 130 27.10 12.46 -8.64
N ASP A 131 27.00 13.30 -7.63
CA ASP A 131 26.60 12.92 -6.27
C ASP A 131 25.08 12.97 -6.03
N ILE A 132 24.28 13.00 -7.09
CA ILE A 132 22.83 12.95 -7.04
C ILE A 132 22.35 11.72 -7.79
N ALA A 133 21.41 10.99 -7.21
CA ALA A 133 20.73 9.89 -7.85
C ALA A 133 19.22 9.98 -7.61
N TRP A 134 18.44 9.42 -8.52
CA TRP A 134 17.00 9.23 -8.36
C TRP A 134 16.64 7.81 -8.68
N PHE A 135 15.62 7.33 -8.00
CA PHE A 135 15.17 5.97 -8.16
C PHE A 135 13.64 5.87 -8.16
N SER A 136 13.15 4.79 -8.70
CA SER A 136 11.76 4.38 -8.61
C SER A 136 11.69 2.86 -8.50
N THR A 137 10.88 2.38 -7.54
CA THR A 137 10.61 0.97 -7.37
C THR A 137 9.14 0.75 -7.01
N ARG A 138 8.67 -0.48 -7.14
CA ARG A 138 7.34 -0.92 -6.73
C ARG A 138 7.45 -1.90 -5.59
N GLY A 139 6.39 -1.96 -4.81
CA GLY A 139 6.28 -2.87 -3.69
C GLY A 139 4.84 -3.01 -3.24
N TYR A 140 4.68 -3.45 -2.01
CA TYR A 140 3.39 -3.51 -1.35
C TYR A 140 3.55 -3.30 0.15
N VAL A 141 2.46 -2.92 0.79
CA VAL A 141 2.32 -2.89 2.24
C VAL A 141 1.15 -3.77 2.66
N GLU A 142 1.36 -4.59 3.68
CA GLU A 142 0.30 -5.31 4.39
C GLU A 142 -0.08 -4.49 5.62
N PHE A 143 -1.38 -4.30 5.86
CA PHE A 143 -1.83 -3.64 7.09
C PHE A 143 -2.14 -4.68 8.17
N ASP A 144 -1.62 -4.48 9.38
CA ASP A 144 -1.77 -5.42 10.50
C ASP A 144 -3.22 -5.70 10.89
N LEU A 145 -4.13 -4.73 10.67
CA LEU A 145 -5.55 -4.86 11.02
C LEU A 145 -6.27 -5.95 10.21
N SER A 146 -5.73 -6.31 9.07
CA SER A 146 -6.12 -7.50 8.34
C SER A 146 -4.96 -7.89 7.44
N LYS A 147 -4.28 -8.98 7.75
CA LYS A 147 -3.37 -9.68 6.82
C LYS A 147 -4.03 -10.01 5.45
N LEU A 148 -5.24 -9.51 5.25
CA LEU A 148 -6.07 -9.65 4.05
C LEU A 148 -5.92 -8.43 3.13
N LEU A 149 -5.46 -7.28 3.65
CA LEU A 149 -5.35 -6.07 2.86
C LEU A 149 -3.89 -5.83 2.50
N VAL A 150 -3.55 -6.12 1.26
CA VAL A 150 -2.27 -5.81 0.63
C VAL A 150 -2.50 -4.67 -0.35
N ILE A 151 -1.80 -3.57 -0.15
CA ILE A 151 -1.92 -2.40 -1.02
C ILE A 151 -0.64 -2.25 -1.82
N PRO A 152 -0.73 -2.26 -3.17
CA PRO A 152 0.40 -1.96 -4.03
C PRO A 152 0.93 -0.55 -3.76
N LEU A 153 2.26 -0.44 -3.69
CA LEU A 153 2.95 0.79 -3.33
C LEU A 153 4.01 1.11 -4.38
N ARG A 154 4.12 2.38 -4.72
CA ARG A 154 5.20 2.93 -5.51
C ARG A 154 6.07 3.81 -4.63
N LEU A 155 7.37 3.59 -4.69
CA LEU A 155 8.36 4.40 -3.98
C LEU A 155 9.27 5.06 -5.00
N THR A 156 9.37 6.37 -4.95
CA THR A 156 10.34 7.16 -5.71
C THR A 156 11.16 8.02 -4.76
N GLY A 157 12.36 8.39 -5.16
CA GLY A 157 13.15 9.27 -4.33
C GLY A 157 14.40 9.82 -4.99
N ILE A 158 14.96 10.79 -4.32
CA ILE A 158 16.25 11.42 -4.62
C ILE A 158 17.22 11.08 -3.50
N MET A 159 18.41 10.65 -3.87
CA MET A 159 19.51 10.39 -2.96
C MET A 159 20.66 11.34 -3.27
N VAL A 160 21.39 11.70 -2.25
CA VAL A 160 22.62 12.50 -2.34
C VAL A 160 23.76 11.74 -1.70
N LYS A 161 24.97 11.90 -2.25
CA LYS A 161 26.18 11.28 -1.70
C LYS A 161 26.81 12.22 -0.68
N GLU A 162 26.70 11.86 0.61
CA GLU A 162 27.28 12.62 1.72
C GLU A 162 28.42 11.79 2.33
N GLU A 163 29.63 12.35 2.39
CA GLU A 163 30.81 11.69 2.96
C GLU A 163 31.05 10.28 2.36
N GLY A 164 30.77 10.14 1.05
CA GLY A 164 30.93 8.88 0.33
C GLY A 164 29.76 7.89 0.46
N VAL A 165 28.72 8.21 1.22
CA VAL A 165 27.55 7.35 1.45
C VAL A 165 26.29 7.98 0.85
N TRP A 166 25.49 7.16 0.15
CA TRP A 166 24.22 7.60 -0.39
C TRP A 166 23.17 7.72 0.72
N LYS A 167 22.50 8.89 0.77
CA LYS A 167 21.46 9.23 1.75
C LYS A 167 20.18 9.66 1.04
N PHE A 168 19.04 9.23 1.54
CA PHE A 168 17.75 9.74 1.07
C PHE A 168 17.59 11.21 1.44
N GLN A 169 17.35 12.03 0.45
CA GLN A 169 17.03 13.45 0.63
C GLN A 169 15.53 13.70 0.38
N GLN A 170 14.98 13.04 -0.62
CA GLN A 170 13.54 13.09 -0.88
C GLN A 170 13.01 11.69 -1.14
N GLN A 171 11.83 11.41 -0.60
CA GLN A 171 11.07 10.20 -0.89
C GLN A 171 9.60 10.54 -1.10
N GLN A 172 8.95 9.76 -1.95
CA GLN A 172 7.50 9.81 -2.15
C GLN A 172 6.95 8.40 -2.17
N PHE A 173 5.98 8.18 -1.30
CA PHE A 173 5.14 6.99 -1.29
C PHE A 173 3.84 7.27 -2.02
N GLN A 174 3.41 6.34 -2.83
CA GLN A 174 2.13 6.44 -3.55
C GLN A 174 1.49 5.07 -3.61
N PHE A 175 0.23 4.97 -3.20
CA PHE A 175 -0.56 3.78 -3.46
C PHE A 175 -0.79 3.63 -4.97
N ASP A 176 -0.47 2.45 -5.50
CA ASP A 176 -0.68 2.09 -6.91
C ASP A 176 -2.03 1.40 -7.06
N ILE A 177 -3.10 2.11 -6.64
CA ILE A 177 -4.47 1.60 -6.67
C ILE A 177 -5.09 1.99 -8.00
N ASP A 178 -5.59 0.99 -8.73
CA ASP A 178 -6.44 1.24 -9.88
C ASP A 178 -7.87 1.59 -9.40
N PHE A 179 -8.20 2.87 -9.45
CA PHE A 179 -9.51 3.39 -9.03
C PHE A 179 -10.69 2.76 -9.77
N SER A 180 -10.50 2.19 -10.97
CA SER A 180 -11.56 1.53 -11.72
C SER A 180 -12.10 0.31 -10.99
N PHE A 181 -11.25 -0.45 -10.29
CA PHE A 181 -11.66 -1.58 -9.46
C PHE A 181 -12.36 -1.13 -8.17
N GLY A 182 -11.89 -0.05 -7.54
CA GLY A 182 -12.53 0.54 -6.37
C GLY A 182 -13.96 1.00 -6.68
N LEU A 183 -14.15 1.67 -7.81
CA LEU A 183 -15.46 2.09 -8.29
C LEU A 183 -16.40 0.89 -8.55
N LEU A 184 -15.90 -0.15 -9.22
CA LEU A 184 -16.66 -1.37 -9.47
C LEU A 184 -17.10 -2.06 -8.17
N ALA A 185 -16.22 -2.17 -7.18
CA ALA A 185 -16.53 -2.74 -5.88
C ALA A 185 -17.61 -1.93 -5.14
N VAL A 186 -17.52 -0.59 -5.18
CA VAL A 186 -18.53 0.31 -4.61
C VAL A 186 -19.88 0.16 -5.32
N LEU A 187 -19.90 0.06 -6.65
CA LEU A 187 -21.13 -0.14 -7.42
C LEU A 187 -21.79 -1.50 -7.12
N ILE A 188 -21.00 -2.57 -6.99
CA ILE A 188 -21.50 -3.90 -6.60
C ILE A 188 -22.10 -3.84 -5.19
N LEU A 189 -21.42 -3.19 -4.24
CA LEU A 189 -21.91 -3.04 -2.87
C LEU A 189 -23.21 -2.21 -2.83
N ALA A 190 -23.28 -1.11 -3.55
CA ALA A 190 -24.45 -0.26 -3.65
C ALA A 190 -25.65 -1.02 -4.27
N ALA A 191 -25.43 -1.75 -5.35
CA ALA A 191 -26.45 -2.59 -5.97
C ALA A 191 -26.97 -3.65 -4.98
N TRP A 192 -26.08 -4.25 -4.20
CA TRP A 192 -26.45 -5.25 -3.22
C TRP A 192 -27.25 -4.69 -2.03
N ILE A 193 -26.86 -3.51 -1.53
CA ILE A 193 -27.64 -2.79 -0.51
C ILE A 193 -29.04 -2.49 -1.03
N LEU A 194 -29.15 -1.99 -2.26
CA LEU A 194 -30.44 -1.69 -2.89
C LEU A 194 -31.33 -2.93 -2.97
N VAL A 195 -30.81 -4.06 -3.45
CA VAL A 195 -31.55 -5.34 -3.53
C VAL A 195 -31.99 -5.81 -2.14
N SER A 196 -31.15 -5.61 -1.12
CA SER A 196 -31.46 -5.99 0.26
C SER A 196 -32.60 -5.14 0.84
N VAL A 197 -32.54 -3.81 0.61
CA VAL A 197 -33.60 -2.87 1.05
C VAL A 197 -34.94 -3.18 0.37
N VAL A 198 -34.95 -3.39 -0.95
CA VAL A 198 -36.14 -3.74 -1.69
C VAL A 198 -36.73 -5.08 -1.18
N THR A 199 -35.89 -6.06 -0.93
CA THR A 199 -36.32 -7.36 -0.41
C THR A 199 -36.96 -7.21 0.98
N LEU A 200 -36.35 -6.42 1.87
CA LEU A 200 -36.92 -6.14 3.20
C LEU A 200 -38.27 -5.41 3.10
N ALA A 201 -38.37 -4.42 2.23
CA ALA A 201 -39.64 -3.69 2.01
C ALA A 201 -40.74 -4.62 1.52
N VAL A 202 -40.47 -5.49 0.55
CA VAL A 202 -41.46 -6.47 0.03
C VAL A 202 -41.90 -7.46 1.12
N VAL A 203 -40.94 -7.96 1.93
CA VAL A 203 -41.26 -8.88 3.04
C VAL A 203 -42.10 -8.18 4.10
N SER A 204 -41.78 -6.92 4.44
CA SER A 204 -42.54 -6.12 5.41
C SER A 204 -44.00 -5.88 4.95
N VAL A 205 -44.20 -5.50 3.69
CA VAL A 205 -45.54 -5.28 3.10
C VAL A 205 -46.37 -6.59 3.11
N ARG A 206 -45.74 -7.70 2.75
CA ARG A 206 -46.41 -9.01 2.81
C ARG A 206 -46.82 -9.40 4.24
N PHE A 207 -45.96 -9.14 5.21
CA PHE A 207 -46.20 -9.43 6.62
C PHE A 207 -47.36 -8.60 7.19
N ILE A 208 -47.44 -7.30 6.83
CA ILE A 208 -48.55 -6.43 7.22
C ILE A 208 -49.87 -6.92 6.59
N LYS A 209 -49.86 -7.24 5.30
CA LYS A 209 -51.05 -7.69 4.58
C LYS A 209 -51.63 -9.01 5.12
N THR A 210 -50.80 -9.94 5.58
CA THR A 210 -51.25 -11.19 6.21
C THR A 210 -51.84 -10.97 7.59
N ARG A 211 -51.45 -9.93 8.34
CA ARG A 211 -52.00 -9.58 9.65
C ARG A 211 -53.35 -8.85 9.57
N THR A 212 -53.61 -8.12 8.48
CA THR A 212 -54.85 -7.35 8.30
C THR A 212 -55.97 -8.17 7.66
N SER A 213 -55.70 -9.40 7.20
CA SER A 213 -56.68 -10.32 6.59
C SER A 213 -57.08 -11.51 7.50
N SER A 214 -56.63 -11.50 8.74
CA SER A 214 -57.06 -12.40 9.83
C SER A 214 -57.86 -11.63 10.87
#